data_a5f25c57406ecea1254fbd96949b35ad
#
_entry.id   a5f25c57406ecea1254fbd96949b35ad
#
_cell.length_a   1.000
_cell.length_b   1.000
_cell.length_c   1.000
_cell.angle_alpha   90.00
_cell.angle_beta   90.00
_cell.angle_gamma   90.00
#
_symmetry.space_group_name_H-M   'P 1'
#
loop_
_entity.id
_entity.type
_entity.pdbx_description
1 polymer ?
#
loop_
_entity_poly.entity_id
_entity_poly.type
_entity_poly.pdbx_seq_one_letter_code
_entity_poly.pdbx_strand_id
1 'polypeptide(L)'
;MKKKIKKPLGIGLEALIPKYQTDDENIKNSTHIAIELISPNKNQPRNFFSKEGMQELIESIKENGIIQPLTIRDLNTGTYELVSGERRFRAAKKLKFSTVPVYIIEVNSDDDMLKLALIENIQRQNLSSIEEAEGYAMLKGKFGFSESKISKQVGKNRSTIANKLRLIKLPPDLKNALRIKDVDFTEGHARSILSLRESKKMIN
;
A
#
# COMPACT_ATOMS: atom_id res chain seq x y z
N MET A 1 20.71 23.10 -34.19
CA MET A 1 20.87 22.05 -33.19
C MET A 1 19.58 21.97 -32.36
N LYS A 2 18.76 20.92 -32.56
CA LYS A 2 17.48 20.76 -31.82
C LYS A 2 17.73 19.94 -30.56
N LYS A 3 17.53 20.56 -29.37
CA LYS A 3 17.57 19.85 -28.07
C LYS A 3 16.41 18.87 -27.98
N LYS A 4 16.71 17.57 -27.85
CA LYS A 4 15.74 16.53 -27.50
C LYS A 4 15.34 16.70 -26.03
N ILE A 5 14.08 17.07 -25.81
CA ILE A 5 13.46 17.07 -24.48
C ILE A 5 13.19 15.61 -24.12
N LYS A 6 13.86 15.11 -23.07
CA LYS A 6 13.55 13.79 -22.47
C LYS A 6 12.19 13.88 -21.78
N LYS A 7 11.24 13.06 -22.24
CA LYS A 7 9.96 12.88 -21.53
C LYS A 7 10.21 12.21 -20.17
N PRO A 8 9.65 12.69 -19.06
CA PRO A 8 9.72 12.00 -17.78
C PRO A 8 8.89 10.72 -17.83
N LEU A 9 9.50 9.58 -17.46
CA LEU A 9 8.82 8.33 -17.15
C LEU A 9 8.08 8.52 -15.81
N GLY A 10 6.76 8.48 -15.81
CA GLY A 10 5.98 8.58 -14.58
C GLY A 10 4.49 8.86 -14.77
N ILE A 11 3.87 8.30 -15.83
CA ILE A 11 2.40 8.44 -16.03
C ILE A 11 1.75 7.11 -15.64
N GLY A 12 1.53 6.90 -14.35
CA GLY A 12 0.87 5.67 -13.86
C GLY A 12 0.01 5.85 -12.61
N LEU A 13 0.30 6.85 -11.79
CA LEU A 13 -0.43 7.10 -10.54
C LEU A 13 -1.59 8.10 -10.68
N GLU A 14 -1.54 8.95 -11.71
CA GLU A 14 -2.49 10.06 -11.86
C GLU A 14 -3.91 9.66 -12.33
N ALA A 15 -4.10 8.42 -12.77
CA ALA A 15 -5.38 8.02 -13.40
C ALA A 15 -6.37 7.33 -12.45
N LEU A 16 -6.03 7.07 -11.19
CA LEU A 16 -6.86 6.23 -10.29
C LEU A 16 -7.00 6.73 -8.85
N ILE A 17 -6.22 7.70 -8.49
CA ILE A 17 -6.49 8.56 -7.35
C ILE A 17 -7.23 9.77 -7.96
N PRO A 18 -8.36 10.24 -7.42
CA PRO A 18 -8.89 11.53 -7.86
C PRO A 18 -7.72 12.50 -7.77
N LYS A 19 -7.27 13.04 -8.93
CA LYS A 19 -6.10 13.90 -9.13
C LYS A 19 -5.43 14.34 -7.82
N TYR A 20 -4.55 13.50 -7.27
CA TYR A 20 -3.56 13.99 -6.32
C TYR A 20 -2.53 14.73 -7.17
N GLN A 21 -2.76 16.02 -7.31
CA GLN A 21 -1.83 16.96 -7.91
C GLN A 21 -0.57 17.02 -7.02
N THR A 22 0.55 17.31 -7.67
CA THR A 22 1.90 17.45 -7.07
C THR A 22 1.92 18.15 -5.71
N ASP A 23 2.85 17.78 -4.85
CA ASP A 23 2.95 18.10 -3.41
C ASP A 23 2.59 19.53 -2.97
N ASP A 24 2.73 20.53 -3.83
CA ASP A 24 2.40 21.93 -3.53
C ASP A 24 0.90 22.27 -3.66
N GLU A 25 0.12 21.55 -4.50
CA GLU A 25 -1.34 21.77 -4.63
C GLU A 25 -2.14 20.94 -3.61
N ASN A 26 -1.60 19.82 -3.13
CA ASN A 26 -2.25 18.95 -2.16
C ASN A 26 -2.32 19.59 -0.76
N ILE A 27 -1.38 20.44 -0.39
CA ILE A 27 -1.42 21.19 0.87
C ILE A 27 -2.62 22.16 0.90
N LYS A 28 -3.03 22.68 -0.26
CA LYS A 28 -4.16 23.64 -0.36
C LYS A 28 -5.55 22.98 -0.20
N ASN A 29 -5.68 21.67 -0.34
CA ASN A 29 -6.96 20.95 -0.28
C ASN A 29 -7.12 20.09 0.97
N SER A 30 -6.19 20.15 1.93
CA SER A 30 -6.35 19.45 3.21
C SER A 30 -7.28 20.23 4.15
N THR A 31 -8.23 19.54 4.74
CA THR A 31 -9.10 20.06 5.79
C THR A 31 -8.51 19.72 7.16
N HIS A 32 -8.69 20.58 8.17
CA HIS A 32 -8.30 20.29 9.56
C HIS A 32 -9.49 19.72 10.31
N ILE A 33 -9.32 18.53 10.88
CA ILE A 33 -10.35 17.85 11.67
C ILE A 33 -9.85 17.68 13.11
N ALA A 34 -10.76 17.85 14.08
CA ALA A 34 -10.46 17.60 15.48
C ALA A 34 -10.03 16.15 15.69
N ILE A 35 -8.88 15.92 16.35
CA ILE A 35 -8.28 14.59 16.49
C ILE A 35 -9.17 13.64 17.28
N GLU A 36 -10.06 14.18 18.14
CA GLU A 36 -11.03 13.42 18.93
C GLU A 36 -12.12 12.79 18.08
N LEU A 37 -12.43 13.38 16.92
CA LEU A 37 -13.43 12.85 15.98
C LEU A 37 -12.88 11.70 15.11
N ILE A 38 -11.56 11.44 15.17
CA ILE A 38 -10.90 10.42 14.36
C ILE A 38 -10.66 9.17 15.20
N SER A 39 -11.23 8.04 14.79
CA SER A 39 -10.99 6.72 15.37
C SER A 39 -9.95 5.94 14.57
N PRO A 40 -9.06 5.16 15.21
CA PRO A 40 -8.15 4.27 14.51
C PRO A 40 -8.92 3.11 13.87
N ASN A 41 -8.43 2.63 12.72
CA ASN A 41 -9.02 1.46 12.07
C ASN A 41 -8.70 0.18 12.87
N LYS A 42 -9.73 -0.53 13.31
CA LYS A 42 -9.61 -1.79 14.08
C LYS A 42 -8.95 -2.93 13.29
N ASN A 43 -8.98 -2.88 11.97
CA ASN A 43 -8.49 -3.93 11.07
C ASN A 43 -7.06 -3.68 10.58
N GLN A 44 -6.32 -2.70 11.14
CA GLN A 44 -4.93 -2.48 10.73
C GLN A 44 -3.98 -3.51 11.38
N PRO A 45 -3.27 -4.33 10.58
CA PRO A 45 -2.44 -5.42 11.09
C PRO A 45 -1.14 -4.95 11.75
N ARG A 46 -0.80 -3.65 11.69
CA ARG A 46 0.49 -3.13 12.14
C ARG A 46 0.44 -2.54 13.54
N ASN A 47 0.65 -3.40 14.56
CA ASN A 47 0.73 -2.97 15.97
C ASN A 47 2.18 -2.73 16.46
N PHE A 48 3.21 -3.12 15.70
CA PHE A 48 4.60 -3.00 16.13
C PHE A 48 5.34 -1.90 15.36
N PHE A 49 5.70 -0.85 16.06
CA PHE A 49 6.61 0.19 15.59
C PHE A 49 7.83 0.19 16.50
N SER A 50 9.04 0.36 15.93
CA SER A 50 10.23 0.55 16.77
C SER A 50 10.06 1.82 17.62
N LYS A 51 10.48 1.76 18.88
CA LYS A 51 10.37 2.91 19.80
C LYS A 51 11.17 4.10 19.30
N GLU A 52 12.37 3.83 18.75
CA GLU A 52 13.29 4.83 18.20
C GLU A 52 12.64 5.57 17.02
N GLY A 53 12.16 4.85 16.00
CA GLY A 53 11.54 5.48 14.83
C GLY A 53 10.22 6.20 15.13
N MET A 54 9.56 5.90 16.26
CA MET A 54 8.40 6.67 16.71
C MET A 54 8.84 7.97 17.38
N GLN A 55 9.95 7.95 18.13
CA GLN A 55 10.47 9.13 18.82
C GLN A 55 10.96 10.18 17.82
N GLU A 56 11.73 9.76 16.82
CA GLU A 56 12.18 10.63 15.71
C GLU A 56 10.98 11.30 15.00
N LEU A 57 9.92 10.54 14.73
CA LEU A 57 8.71 11.08 14.10
C LEU A 57 8.00 12.11 15.00
N ILE A 58 7.94 11.88 16.31
CA ILE A 58 7.34 12.82 17.27
C ILE A 58 8.11 14.13 17.28
N GLU A 59 9.45 14.09 17.30
CA GLU A 59 10.30 15.27 17.26
C GLU A 59 10.11 16.04 15.96
N SER A 60 10.14 15.35 14.83
CA SER A 60 9.89 15.97 13.52
C SER A 60 8.50 16.64 13.44
N ILE A 61 7.44 15.98 13.95
CA ILE A 61 6.08 16.55 13.95
C ILE A 61 5.96 17.72 14.94
N LYS A 62 6.71 17.70 16.04
CA LYS A 62 6.75 18.81 17.01
C LYS A 62 7.35 20.07 16.39
N GLU A 63 8.40 19.92 15.56
CA GLU A 63 9.10 21.03 14.93
C GLU A 63 8.39 21.55 13.67
N ASN A 64 7.94 20.64 12.82
CA ASN A 64 7.46 20.99 11.47
C ASN A 64 5.94 20.81 11.28
N GLY A 65 5.24 20.32 12.31
CA GLY A 65 3.84 19.91 12.16
C GLY A 65 3.69 18.63 11.33
N ILE A 66 2.46 18.33 10.95
CA ILE A 66 2.15 17.21 10.06
C ILE A 66 2.19 17.72 8.62
N ILE A 67 3.33 17.55 7.94
CA ILE A 67 3.53 17.98 6.55
C ILE A 67 2.64 17.16 5.61
N GLN A 68 2.62 15.84 5.76
CA GLN A 68 1.78 14.96 4.96
C GLN A 68 0.48 14.65 5.69
N PRO A 69 -0.69 15.12 5.18
CA PRO A 69 -1.98 14.90 5.84
C PRO A 69 -2.31 13.42 6.06
N LEU A 70 -3.14 13.13 7.07
CA LEU A 70 -3.71 11.81 7.27
C LEU A 70 -4.80 11.56 6.22
N THR A 71 -5.09 10.29 5.95
CA THR A 71 -6.24 9.92 5.11
C THR A 71 -7.31 9.33 6.01
N ILE A 72 -8.51 9.89 5.97
CA ILE A 72 -9.66 9.46 6.78
C ILE A 72 -10.87 9.20 5.88
N ARG A 73 -11.82 8.39 6.35
CA ARG A 73 -13.17 8.26 5.76
C ARG A 73 -14.21 8.85 6.67
N ASP A 74 -15.24 9.45 6.09
CA ASP A 74 -16.43 9.87 6.82
C ASP A 74 -17.30 8.65 7.14
N LEU A 75 -17.77 8.54 8.39
CA LEU A 75 -18.70 7.50 8.82
C LEU A 75 -20.17 7.95 8.73
N ASN A 76 -20.43 9.15 8.21
CA ASN A 76 -21.77 9.78 8.16
C ASN A 76 -22.45 9.92 9.53
N THR A 77 -21.67 9.89 10.61
CA THR A 77 -22.11 10.04 12.01
C THR A 77 -21.51 11.26 12.66
N GLY A 78 -20.84 12.13 11.90
CA GLY A 78 -20.05 13.24 12.42
C GLY A 78 -18.69 12.80 12.98
N THR A 79 -18.32 11.55 12.78
CA THR A 79 -17.00 10.98 13.17
C THR A 79 -16.33 10.36 11.96
N TYR A 80 -15.01 10.19 12.08
CA TYR A 80 -14.16 9.71 10.99
C TYR A 80 -13.38 8.48 11.41
N GLU A 81 -13.00 7.64 10.44
CA GLU A 81 -12.11 6.52 10.66
C GLU A 81 -10.81 6.71 9.87
N LEU A 82 -9.69 6.44 10.54
CA LEU A 82 -8.36 6.55 9.95
C LEU A 82 -8.13 5.46 8.90
N VAL A 83 -7.83 5.85 7.67
CA VAL A 83 -7.49 4.94 6.56
C VAL A 83 -5.99 4.77 6.46
N SER A 84 -5.23 5.86 6.51
CA SER A 84 -3.77 5.86 6.45
C SER A 84 -3.16 6.95 7.32
N GLY A 85 -1.94 6.70 7.84
CA GLY A 85 -1.22 7.66 8.68
C GLY A 85 -1.20 7.32 10.16
N GLU A 86 -1.38 6.07 10.58
CA GLU A 86 -1.43 5.62 12.00
C GLU A 86 -0.28 6.18 12.86
N ARG A 87 0.97 6.15 12.35
CA ARG A 87 2.12 6.68 13.10
C ARG A 87 1.98 8.18 13.37
N ARG A 88 1.56 8.95 12.36
CA ARG A 88 1.34 10.40 12.47
C ARG A 88 0.19 10.70 13.42
N PHE A 89 -0.89 9.94 13.35
CA PHE A 89 -2.02 10.06 14.25
C PHE A 89 -1.63 9.81 15.71
N ARG A 90 -0.86 8.74 15.99
CA ARG A 90 -0.35 8.43 17.34
C ARG A 90 0.63 9.51 17.85
N ALA A 91 1.51 10.01 16.98
CA ALA A 91 2.41 11.10 17.32
C ALA A 91 1.65 12.38 17.67
N ALA A 92 0.64 12.77 16.86
CA ALA A 92 -0.21 13.92 17.11
C ALA A 92 -0.98 13.81 18.43
N LYS A 93 -1.51 12.61 18.75
CA LYS A 93 -2.14 12.35 20.06
C LYS A 93 -1.18 12.53 21.22
N LYS A 94 0.06 12.01 21.11
CA LYS A 94 1.09 12.21 22.14
C LYS A 94 1.45 13.68 22.33
N LEU A 95 1.48 14.44 21.23
CA LEU A 95 1.75 15.89 21.25
C LEU A 95 0.52 16.73 21.66
N LYS A 96 -0.63 16.10 21.91
CA LYS A 96 -1.89 16.74 22.28
C LYS A 96 -2.37 17.80 21.27
N PHE A 97 -2.22 17.50 19.98
CA PHE A 97 -2.77 18.35 18.93
C PHE A 97 -4.31 18.36 19.03
N SER A 98 -4.91 19.53 18.92
CA SER A 98 -6.39 19.67 18.88
C SER A 98 -6.95 19.28 17.52
N THR A 99 -6.23 19.58 16.43
CA THR A 99 -6.63 19.28 15.05
C THR A 99 -5.46 18.71 14.27
N VAL A 100 -5.75 17.99 13.21
CA VAL A 100 -4.77 17.43 12.29
C VAL A 100 -5.19 17.66 10.85
N PRO A 101 -4.25 17.88 9.91
CA PRO A 101 -4.57 17.99 8.50
C PRO A 101 -4.95 16.62 7.94
N VAL A 102 -6.04 16.56 7.18
CA VAL A 102 -6.60 15.31 6.64
C VAL A 102 -7.04 15.43 5.18
N TYR A 103 -7.00 14.32 4.48
CA TYR A 103 -7.76 14.08 3.27
C TYR A 103 -8.96 13.21 3.59
N ILE A 104 -10.14 13.66 3.25
CA ILE A 104 -11.37 12.88 3.40
C ILE A 104 -11.59 12.13 2.09
N ILE A 105 -11.68 10.78 2.18
CA ILE A 105 -11.99 9.95 1.03
C ILE A 105 -13.40 9.38 1.18
N GLU A 106 -14.12 9.37 0.07
CA GLU A 106 -15.41 8.68 0.00
C GLU A 106 -15.17 7.18 -0.14
N VAL A 107 -15.52 6.44 0.90
CA VAL A 107 -15.43 4.98 0.94
C VAL A 107 -16.78 4.43 1.34
N ASN A 108 -17.45 3.80 0.40
CA ASN A 108 -18.84 3.40 0.56
C ASN A 108 -19.02 2.06 1.28
N SER A 109 -17.93 1.31 1.51
CA SER A 109 -17.99 -0.01 2.16
C SER A 109 -16.68 -0.37 2.88
N ASP A 110 -16.77 -1.30 3.83
CA ASP A 110 -15.60 -1.88 4.49
C ASP A 110 -14.71 -2.67 3.50
N ASP A 111 -15.30 -3.22 2.43
CA ASP A 111 -14.57 -3.84 1.34
C ASP A 111 -13.72 -2.84 0.55
N ASP A 112 -14.19 -1.62 0.35
CA ASP A 112 -13.39 -0.56 -0.28
C ASP A 112 -12.24 -0.10 0.62
N MET A 113 -12.48 -0.03 1.93
CA MET A 113 -11.43 0.22 2.92
C MET A 113 -10.34 -0.86 2.88
N LEU A 114 -10.75 -2.12 2.91
CA LEU A 114 -9.81 -3.24 2.84
C LEU A 114 -9.02 -3.25 1.52
N LYS A 115 -9.67 -2.90 0.42
CA LYS A 115 -9.04 -2.76 -0.90
C LYS A 115 -7.96 -1.67 -0.91
N LEU A 116 -8.27 -0.49 -0.37
CA LEU A 116 -7.31 0.62 -0.29
C LEU A 116 -6.11 0.27 0.61
N ALA A 117 -6.38 -0.28 1.80
CA ALA A 117 -5.34 -0.73 2.71
C ALA A 117 -4.43 -1.82 2.09
N LEU A 118 -5.01 -2.72 1.31
CA LEU A 118 -4.27 -3.77 0.61
C LEU A 118 -3.37 -3.18 -0.49
N ILE A 119 -3.88 -2.24 -1.28
CA ILE A 119 -3.10 -1.57 -2.33
C ILE A 119 -1.95 -0.76 -1.70
N GLU A 120 -2.22 0.00 -0.64
CA GLU A 120 -1.18 0.73 0.09
C GLU A 120 -0.09 -0.22 0.61
N ASN A 121 -0.50 -1.33 1.23
CA ASN A 121 0.45 -2.32 1.74
C ASN A 121 1.30 -2.95 0.63
N ILE A 122 0.72 -3.25 -0.54
CA ILE A 122 1.44 -3.80 -1.70
C ILE A 122 2.46 -2.80 -2.27
N GLN A 123 2.20 -1.50 -2.18
CA GLN A 123 3.12 -0.46 -2.67
C GLN A 123 4.29 -0.18 -1.73
N ARG A 124 4.33 -0.83 -0.55
CA ARG A 124 5.43 -0.64 0.40
C ARG A 124 6.74 -1.20 -0.15
N GLN A 125 7.82 -0.49 0.15
CA GLN A 125 9.17 -1.00 -0.06
C GLN A 125 9.44 -2.18 0.89
N ASN A 126 10.18 -3.18 0.43
CA ASN A 126 10.62 -4.34 1.21
C ASN A 126 9.64 -5.52 1.39
N LEU A 127 8.55 -5.59 0.65
CA LEU A 127 7.77 -6.83 0.59
C LEU A 127 8.60 -7.98 -0.01
N SER A 128 8.40 -9.18 0.49
CA SER A 128 8.90 -10.38 -0.15
C SER A 128 8.08 -10.71 -1.41
N SER A 129 8.67 -11.49 -2.32
CA SER A 129 7.98 -11.91 -3.55
C SER A 129 6.67 -12.66 -3.28
N ILE A 130 6.59 -13.37 -2.16
CA ILE A 130 5.37 -14.12 -1.80
C ILE A 130 4.32 -13.21 -1.17
N GLU A 131 4.70 -12.19 -0.38
CA GLU A 131 3.75 -11.22 0.16
C GLU A 131 3.11 -10.39 -0.95
N GLU A 132 3.89 -9.96 -1.95
CA GLU A 132 3.33 -9.33 -3.16
C GLU A 132 2.33 -10.25 -3.87
N ALA A 133 2.70 -11.53 -4.06
CA ALA A 133 1.85 -12.51 -4.72
C ALA A 133 0.53 -12.74 -3.95
N GLU A 134 0.58 -12.83 -2.63
CA GLU A 134 -0.59 -12.96 -1.75
C GLU A 134 -1.51 -11.74 -1.85
N GLY A 135 -0.93 -10.54 -1.87
CA GLY A 135 -1.67 -9.30 -2.08
C GLY A 135 -2.38 -9.27 -3.45
N TYR A 136 -1.69 -9.64 -4.52
CA TYR A 136 -2.30 -9.72 -5.86
C TYR A 136 -3.39 -10.79 -5.94
N ALA A 137 -3.17 -11.94 -5.29
CA ALA A 137 -4.17 -13.00 -5.24
C ALA A 137 -5.44 -12.56 -4.51
N MET A 138 -5.31 -11.78 -3.43
CA MET A 138 -6.45 -11.21 -2.71
C MET A 138 -7.18 -10.17 -3.55
N LEU A 139 -6.48 -9.26 -4.26
CA LEU A 139 -7.10 -8.32 -5.20
C LEU A 139 -7.87 -9.03 -6.30
N LYS A 140 -7.33 -10.14 -6.83
CA LYS A 140 -7.97 -10.94 -7.87
C LYS A 140 -9.16 -11.74 -7.34
N GLY A 141 -8.99 -12.45 -6.23
CA GLY A 141 -9.98 -13.39 -5.68
C GLY A 141 -11.14 -12.69 -4.97
N LYS A 142 -10.83 -11.76 -4.05
CA LYS A 142 -11.86 -11.09 -3.25
C LYS A 142 -12.51 -9.91 -3.99
N PHE A 143 -11.70 -9.11 -4.70
CA PHE A 143 -12.18 -7.87 -5.32
C PHE A 143 -12.38 -7.97 -6.84
N GLY A 144 -12.18 -9.13 -7.44
CA GLY A 144 -12.43 -9.37 -8.86
C GLY A 144 -11.51 -8.58 -9.82
N PHE A 145 -10.32 -8.15 -9.36
CA PHE A 145 -9.43 -7.38 -10.22
C PHE A 145 -8.80 -8.27 -11.30
N SER A 146 -8.83 -7.81 -12.54
CA SER A 146 -8.02 -8.39 -13.60
C SER A 146 -6.53 -8.08 -13.39
N GLU A 147 -5.64 -8.90 -13.93
CA GLU A 147 -4.18 -8.66 -13.88
C GLU A 147 -3.80 -7.30 -14.49
N SER A 148 -4.50 -6.86 -15.53
CA SER A 148 -4.36 -5.53 -16.12
C SER A 148 -4.74 -4.41 -15.14
N LYS A 149 -5.81 -4.59 -14.37
CA LYS A 149 -6.24 -3.62 -13.36
C LYS A 149 -5.24 -3.55 -12.21
N ILE A 150 -4.75 -4.71 -11.72
CA ILE A 150 -3.70 -4.77 -10.69
C ILE A 150 -2.43 -4.08 -11.19
N SER A 151 -1.97 -4.38 -12.41
CA SER A 151 -0.80 -3.81 -13.06
C SER A 151 -0.84 -2.26 -13.04
N LYS A 152 -1.96 -1.67 -13.43
CA LYS A 152 -2.18 -0.21 -13.40
C LYS A 152 -2.15 0.35 -11.99
N GLN A 153 -2.78 -0.34 -11.01
CA GLN A 153 -2.87 0.09 -9.62
C GLN A 153 -1.51 0.13 -8.91
N VAL A 154 -0.66 -0.87 -9.17
CA VAL A 154 0.62 -1.01 -8.48
C VAL A 154 1.81 -0.49 -9.30
N GLY A 155 1.60 0.02 -10.51
CA GLY A 155 2.65 0.55 -11.37
C GLY A 155 3.65 -0.49 -11.89
N LYS A 156 3.24 -1.78 -12.01
CA LYS A 156 4.09 -2.88 -12.48
C LYS A 156 3.55 -3.48 -13.78
N ASN A 157 4.42 -4.11 -14.59
CA ASN A 157 4.00 -4.77 -15.83
C ASN A 157 3.07 -5.94 -15.55
N ARG A 158 2.08 -6.17 -16.44
CA ARG A 158 1.13 -7.29 -16.34
C ARG A 158 1.84 -8.66 -16.26
N SER A 159 2.91 -8.84 -17.01
CA SER A 159 3.73 -10.07 -16.95
C SER A 159 4.36 -10.30 -15.57
N THR A 160 4.78 -9.23 -14.91
CA THR A 160 5.28 -9.28 -13.52
C THR A 160 4.17 -9.74 -12.56
N ILE A 161 2.96 -9.18 -12.69
CA ILE A 161 1.80 -9.60 -11.87
C ILE A 161 1.49 -11.09 -12.09
N ALA A 162 1.42 -11.54 -13.36
CA ALA A 162 1.16 -12.93 -13.70
C ALA A 162 2.22 -13.87 -13.09
N ASN A 163 3.50 -13.54 -13.22
CA ASN A 163 4.59 -14.32 -12.64
C ASN A 163 4.52 -14.39 -11.10
N LYS A 164 4.22 -13.29 -10.44
CA LYS A 164 4.02 -13.28 -8.97
C LYS A 164 2.83 -14.16 -8.56
N LEU A 165 1.70 -14.06 -9.25
CA LEU A 165 0.51 -14.89 -8.97
C LEU A 165 0.79 -16.40 -9.09
N ARG A 166 1.72 -16.81 -9.96
CA ARG A 166 2.13 -18.23 -10.05
C ARG A 166 2.79 -18.73 -8.76
N LEU A 167 3.48 -17.87 -7.99
CA LEU A 167 4.12 -18.25 -6.72
C LEU A 167 3.14 -18.78 -5.69
N ILE A 168 1.87 -18.39 -5.77
CA ILE A 168 0.80 -18.91 -4.88
C ILE A 168 0.63 -20.43 -4.99
N LYS A 169 1.03 -21.03 -6.12
CA LYS A 169 0.95 -22.48 -6.35
C LYS A 169 2.10 -23.27 -5.70
N LEU A 170 3.09 -22.61 -5.11
CA LEU A 170 4.19 -23.26 -4.41
C LEU A 170 3.71 -23.98 -3.14
N PRO A 171 4.39 -25.07 -2.75
CA PRO A 171 4.23 -25.67 -1.43
C PRO A 171 4.51 -24.67 -0.29
N PRO A 172 3.92 -24.89 0.91
CA PRO A 172 4.07 -23.97 2.05
C PRO A 172 5.53 -23.71 2.43
N ASP A 173 6.38 -24.73 2.43
CA ASP A 173 7.79 -24.61 2.82
C ASP A 173 8.56 -23.65 1.89
N LEU A 174 8.33 -23.78 0.57
CA LEU A 174 8.96 -22.90 -0.42
C LEU A 174 8.39 -21.47 -0.37
N LYS A 175 7.12 -21.30 -0.01
CA LYS A 175 6.55 -19.97 0.28
C LYS A 175 7.22 -19.34 1.48
N ASN A 176 7.46 -20.10 2.53
CA ASN A 176 8.13 -19.60 3.74
C ASN A 176 9.58 -19.20 3.44
N ALA A 177 10.33 -19.98 2.66
CA ALA A 177 11.67 -19.63 2.22
C ALA A 177 11.69 -18.27 1.49
N LEU A 178 10.74 -18.02 0.56
CA LEU A 178 10.60 -16.72 -0.11
C LEU A 178 10.20 -15.59 0.85
N ARG A 179 9.43 -15.88 1.93
CA ARG A 179 8.98 -14.89 2.90
C ARG A 179 10.13 -14.40 3.79
N ILE A 180 10.98 -15.31 4.26
CA ILE A 180 12.17 -14.97 5.07
C ILE A 180 13.33 -14.45 4.24
N LYS A 181 13.16 -14.38 2.90
CA LYS A 181 14.21 -13.97 1.94
C LYS A 181 15.47 -14.81 2.08
N ASP A 182 15.28 -16.13 2.13
CA ASP A 182 16.36 -17.10 2.16
C ASP A 182 17.31 -16.83 0.97
N VAL A 183 18.62 -16.70 1.26
CA VAL A 183 19.64 -16.41 0.25
C VAL A 183 19.78 -17.53 -0.77
N ASP A 184 19.49 -18.77 -0.38
CA ASP A 184 19.64 -19.96 -1.21
C ASP A 184 18.39 -20.22 -2.08
N PHE A 185 17.23 -19.60 -1.77
CA PHE A 185 15.98 -19.80 -2.50
C PHE A 185 15.38 -18.49 -2.98
N THR A 186 15.60 -18.19 -4.25
CA THR A 186 15.15 -16.97 -4.91
C THR A 186 13.85 -17.16 -5.70
N GLU A 187 13.22 -16.05 -6.09
CA GLU A 187 12.07 -16.07 -7.02
C GLU A 187 12.41 -16.75 -8.36
N GLY A 188 13.65 -16.67 -8.82
CA GLY A 188 14.12 -17.36 -10.03
C GLY A 188 14.02 -18.88 -9.89
N HIS A 189 14.49 -19.42 -8.76
CA HIS A 189 14.40 -20.85 -8.45
C HIS A 189 12.93 -21.30 -8.36
N ALA A 190 12.08 -20.51 -7.71
CA ALA A 190 10.65 -20.79 -7.60
C ALA A 190 9.95 -20.87 -8.95
N ARG A 191 10.26 -19.97 -9.89
CA ARG A 191 9.71 -19.98 -11.26
C ARG A 191 10.16 -21.21 -12.04
N SER A 192 11.41 -21.63 -11.92
CA SER A 192 11.95 -22.83 -12.56
C SER A 192 11.23 -24.09 -12.09
N ILE A 193 11.01 -24.23 -10.79
CA ILE A 193 10.26 -25.37 -10.20
C ILE A 193 8.82 -25.40 -10.73
N LEU A 194 8.14 -24.25 -10.79
CA LEU A 194 6.78 -24.17 -11.30
C LEU A 194 6.68 -24.54 -12.77
N SER A 195 7.65 -24.15 -13.61
CA SER A 195 7.68 -24.49 -15.03
C SER A 195 7.89 -25.99 -15.25
N LEU A 196 8.76 -26.66 -14.47
CA LEU A 196 8.95 -28.10 -14.51
C LEU A 196 7.69 -28.87 -14.12
N ARG A 197 6.96 -28.39 -13.10
CA ARG A 197 5.71 -29.01 -12.65
C ARG A 197 4.59 -28.87 -13.69
N GLU A 198 4.53 -27.74 -14.38
CA GLU A 198 3.57 -27.51 -15.48
C GLU A 198 3.91 -28.39 -16.68
N SER A 199 5.19 -28.52 -17.06
CA SER A 199 5.64 -29.40 -18.13
C SER A 199 5.31 -30.87 -17.88
N LYS A 200 5.50 -31.37 -16.64
CA LYS A 200 5.12 -32.75 -16.27
C LYS A 200 3.61 -33.01 -16.35
N LYS A 201 2.77 -31.99 -16.12
CA LYS A 201 1.31 -32.13 -16.26
C LYS A 201 0.82 -32.17 -17.71
N MET A 202 1.61 -31.71 -18.66
CA MET A 202 1.27 -31.75 -20.09
C MET A 202 1.70 -33.06 -20.78
N ILE A 203 2.50 -33.88 -20.10
CA ILE A 203 3.02 -35.16 -20.63
C ILE A 203 2.19 -36.37 -20.13
N ASN A 204 1.38 -36.18 -19.09
CA ASN A 204 0.42 -37.14 -18.56
C ASN A 204 -1.02 -36.76 -18.96
#